data_5daee57ba13cf4d4bffe0e12904638c3
#
_entry.id   5daee57ba13cf4d4bffe0e12904638c3
#
_cell.length_a   1.000
_cell.length_b   1.000
_cell.length_c   1.000
_cell.angle_alpha   90.00
_cell.angle_beta   90.00
_cell.angle_gamma   90.00
#
_symmetry.space_group_name_H-M   'P 1'
#
loop_
_entity.id
_entity.type
_entity.pdbx_description
1 polymer ?
#
loop_
_entity_poly.entity_id
_entity_poly.type
_entity_poly.pdbx_seq_one_letter_code
_entity_poly.pdbx_strand_id
1 'polypeptide(L)'
;MSEPLAQTEEVVKKAVTLGADDAIAKTTAGKYRQTRFSNNEIDITVGWDSLVTEIGLALNKRVVASQVTNFQDIDKRLEQLIKLAKVSQPNPFYGGIASGKFKYSQSQADPRILEIDRPADYVQEAIDAARGAARGEVEAGGILFGKYEDVYLVSSAGPVGHDKRSAIELSIRAFAEREASGHGVNCAARLKELKAARAGEKAGMIARLAKDPAIGEEGTYD
;
A
#
# COMPACT_ATOMS: atom_id res chain seq x y z
N MET A 1 -25.45 2.28 7.86
CA MET A 1 -24.25 2.92 7.34
C MET A 1 -23.09 2.51 8.24
N SER A 2 -21.93 2.12 7.71
CA SER A 2 -20.78 1.82 8.56
C SER A 2 -20.27 3.11 9.21
N GLU A 3 -19.72 3.00 10.43
CA GLU A 3 -19.17 4.15 11.15
C GLU A 3 -18.13 4.95 10.32
N PRO A 4 -17.15 4.33 9.63
CA PRO A 4 -16.19 5.08 8.82
C PRO A 4 -16.81 5.82 7.63
N LEU A 5 -17.87 5.29 7.02
CA LEU A 5 -18.56 6.01 5.94
C LEU A 5 -19.27 7.26 6.47
N ALA A 6 -20.00 7.14 7.59
CA ALA A 6 -20.69 8.27 8.20
C ALA A 6 -19.70 9.36 8.63
N GLN A 7 -18.56 8.99 9.19
CA GLN A 7 -17.49 9.92 9.54
C GLN A 7 -16.91 10.62 8.29
N THR A 8 -16.70 9.88 7.18
CA THR A 8 -16.19 10.46 5.93
C THR A 8 -17.17 11.47 5.34
N GLU A 9 -18.48 11.17 5.38
CA GLU A 9 -19.54 12.09 4.95
C GLU A 9 -19.57 13.37 5.82
N GLU A 10 -19.41 13.22 7.13
CA GLU A 10 -19.35 14.36 8.04
C GLU A 10 -18.16 15.27 7.75
N VAL A 11 -16.97 14.72 7.46
CA VAL A 11 -15.79 15.50 7.07
C VAL A 11 -16.06 16.36 5.84
N VAL A 12 -16.63 15.80 4.78
CA VAL A 12 -16.95 16.54 3.55
C VAL A 12 -18.00 17.62 3.81
N LYS A 13 -19.07 17.28 4.55
CA LYS A 13 -20.12 18.24 4.93
C LYS A 13 -19.56 19.42 5.72
N LYS A 14 -18.72 19.15 6.73
CA LYS A 14 -18.06 20.18 7.52
C LYS A 14 -17.13 21.07 6.68
N ALA A 15 -16.34 20.49 5.79
CA ALA A 15 -15.44 21.24 4.90
C ALA A 15 -16.24 22.26 4.05
N VAL A 16 -17.36 21.84 3.46
CA VAL A 16 -18.25 22.72 2.71
C VAL A 16 -18.88 23.79 3.59
N THR A 17 -19.34 23.43 4.80
CA THR A 17 -19.91 24.40 5.77
C THR A 17 -18.87 25.45 6.18
N LEU A 18 -17.59 25.10 6.24
CA LEU A 18 -16.48 26.02 6.53
C LEU A 18 -16.07 26.89 5.31
N GLY A 19 -16.73 26.69 4.17
CA GLY A 19 -16.59 27.53 2.98
C GLY A 19 -15.72 26.96 1.86
N ALA A 20 -15.40 25.65 1.87
CA ALA A 20 -14.78 25.01 0.71
C ALA A 20 -15.76 24.99 -0.47
N ASP A 21 -15.28 25.35 -1.67
CA ASP A 21 -16.05 25.23 -2.92
C ASP A 21 -16.22 23.74 -3.28
N ASP A 22 -15.14 22.97 -3.12
CA ASP A 22 -15.13 21.53 -3.33
C ASP A 22 -14.43 20.84 -2.17
N ALA A 23 -14.93 19.66 -1.80
CA ALA A 23 -14.31 18.79 -0.79
C ALA A 23 -14.43 17.32 -1.19
N ILE A 24 -13.38 16.57 -0.94
CA ILE A 24 -13.33 15.11 -1.09
C ILE A 24 -12.61 14.50 0.10
N ALA A 25 -13.14 13.41 0.61
CA ALA A 25 -12.48 12.66 1.67
C ALA A 25 -12.44 11.18 1.29
N LYS A 26 -11.29 10.55 1.59
CA LYS A 26 -11.08 9.10 1.42
C LYS A 26 -10.64 8.54 2.76
N THR A 27 -11.47 7.69 3.37
CA THR A 27 -11.13 6.96 4.58
C THR A 27 -10.73 5.53 4.23
N THR A 28 -9.57 5.10 4.71
CA THR A 28 -9.09 3.73 4.60
C THR A 28 -9.03 3.11 6.00
N ALA A 29 -9.85 2.09 6.23
CA ALA A 29 -9.77 1.23 7.40
C ALA A 29 -8.99 -0.03 7.00
N GLY A 30 -7.74 -0.13 7.44
CA GLY A 30 -6.80 -1.17 7.02
C GLY A 30 -6.44 -2.13 8.15
N LYS A 31 -6.28 -3.40 7.81
CA LYS A 31 -5.68 -4.45 8.64
C LYS A 31 -4.47 -5.01 7.93
N TYR A 32 -3.39 -5.12 8.65
CA TYR A 32 -2.08 -5.48 8.11
C TYR A 32 -1.45 -6.60 8.91
N ARG A 33 -0.69 -7.47 8.21
CA ARG A 33 0.12 -8.53 8.79
C ARG A 33 1.48 -8.53 8.12
N GLN A 34 2.54 -8.64 8.90
CA GLN A 34 3.90 -8.70 8.38
C GLN A 34 4.69 -9.76 9.13
N THR A 35 5.30 -10.68 8.38
CA THR A 35 6.31 -11.60 8.88
C THR A 35 7.64 -11.20 8.27
N ARG A 36 8.61 -10.86 9.10
CA ARG A 36 9.99 -10.55 8.72
C ARG A 36 10.87 -11.73 9.00
N PHE A 37 11.83 -11.97 8.12
CA PHE A 37 12.81 -13.02 8.26
C PHE A 37 14.19 -12.54 7.81
N SER A 38 15.22 -13.06 8.47
CA SER A 38 16.64 -12.87 8.14
C SER A 38 17.42 -14.14 8.47
N ASN A 39 18.57 -14.30 7.86
CA ASN A 39 19.43 -15.48 8.08
C ASN A 39 18.67 -16.82 7.97
N ASN A 40 17.72 -16.89 7.02
CA ASN A 40 16.85 -18.05 6.80
C ASN A 40 15.88 -18.38 7.96
N GLU A 41 15.67 -17.49 8.91
CA GLU A 41 14.80 -17.68 10.06
C GLU A 41 13.81 -16.52 10.20
N ILE A 42 12.64 -16.79 10.79
CA ILE A 42 11.66 -15.75 11.10
C ILE A 42 12.12 -14.96 12.31
N ASP A 43 12.25 -13.65 12.14
CA ASP A 43 12.58 -12.71 13.23
C ASP A 43 11.35 -12.35 14.05
N ILE A 44 10.26 -11.95 13.35
CA ILE A 44 9.04 -11.45 13.99
C ILE A 44 7.83 -11.53 13.07
N THR A 45 6.68 -11.76 13.66
CA THR A 45 5.37 -11.57 13.01
C THR A 45 4.57 -10.54 13.79
N VAL A 46 4.13 -9.49 13.11
CA VAL A 46 3.35 -8.40 13.69
C VAL A 46 2.07 -8.15 12.89
N GLY A 47 1.07 -7.62 13.57
CA GLY A 47 -0.14 -7.16 12.93
C GLY A 47 -0.58 -5.84 13.54
N TRP A 48 -1.19 -4.98 12.72
CA TRP A 48 -1.76 -3.72 13.17
C TRP A 48 -2.98 -3.34 12.35
N ASP A 49 -3.79 -2.52 12.95
CA ASP A 49 -4.93 -1.88 12.31
C ASP A 49 -4.63 -0.39 12.12
N SER A 50 -5.20 0.21 11.09
CA SER A 50 -5.03 1.62 10.78
C SER A 50 -6.34 2.22 10.28
N LEU A 51 -6.64 3.42 10.72
CA LEU A 51 -7.72 4.24 10.19
C LEU A 51 -7.12 5.58 9.75
N VAL A 52 -7.20 5.84 8.46
CA VAL A 52 -6.60 7.03 7.86
C VAL A 52 -7.63 7.72 6.98
N THR A 53 -7.80 9.03 7.16
CA THR A 53 -8.64 9.86 6.28
C THR A 53 -7.77 10.89 5.56
N GLU A 54 -7.73 10.79 4.25
CA GLU A 54 -7.17 11.78 3.35
C GLU A 54 -8.26 12.77 2.98
N ILE A 55 -7.97 14.06 3.11
CA ILE A 55 -8.92 15.16 2.88
C ILE A 55 -8.32 16.07 1.83
N GLY A 56 -9.03 16.30 0.75
CA GLY A 56 -8.73 17.32 -0.23
C GLY A 56 -9.84 18.37 -0.26
N LEU A 57 -9.51 19.64 -0.31
CA LEU A 57 -10.48 20.71 -0.53
C LEU A 57 -9.94 21.79 -1.44
N ALA A 58 -10.85 22.48 -2.09
CA ALA A 58 -10.54 23.64 -2.90
C ALA A 58 -11.33 24.86 -2.42
N LEU A 59 -10.71 26.04 -2.49
CA LEU A 59 -11.29 27.34 -2.20
C LEU A 59 -10.75 28.35 -3.21
N ASN A 60 -11.61 28.89 -4.09
CA ASN A 60 -11.21 29.82 -5.15
C ASN A 60 -10.02 29.30 -5.98
N LYS A 61 -10.12 28.06 -6.48
CA LYS A 61 -9.07 27.32 -7.20
C LYS A 61 -7.80 27.03 -6.41
N ARG A 62 -7.76 27.28 -5.12
CA ARG A 62 -6.65 26.94 -4.24
C ARG A 62 -6.89 25.57 -3.64
N VAL A 63 -6.10 24.60 -4.05
CA VAL A 63 -6.25 23.20 -3.65
C VAL A 63 -5.27 22.89 -2.52
N VAL A 64 -5.79 22.33 -1.45
CA VAL A 64 -4.99 21.86 -0.31
C VAL A 64 -5.44 20.47 0.10
N ALA A 65 -4.52 19.71 0.69
CA ALA A 65 -4.81 18.38 1.19
C ALA A 65 -4.14 18.13 2.54
N SER A 66 -4.70 17.22 3.30
CA SER A 66 -4.11 16.73 4.55
C SER A 66 -4.55 15.30 4.80
N GLN A 67 -3.87 14.65 5.73
CA GLN A 67 -4.19 13.33 6.22
C GLN A 67 -4.39 13.39 7.72
N VAL A 68 -5.38 12.66 8.23
CA VAL A 68 -5.66 12.50 9.66
C VAL A 68 -5.80 11.02 10.00
N THR A 69 -5.33 10.66 11.19
CA THR A 69 -5.46 9.31 11.76
C THR A 69 -6.38 9.28 12.97
N ASN A 70 -6.90 10.45 13.37
CA ASN A 70 -7.81 10.60 14.50
C ASN A 70 -8.89 11.61 14.16
N PHE A 71 -10.15 11.20 14.29
CA PHE A 71 -11.31 12.07 14.06
C PHE A 71 -11.60 13.05 15.19
N GLN A 72 -11.04 12.89 16.38
CA GLN A 72 -11.28 13.80 17.53
C GLN A 72 -10.90 15.24 17.21
N ASP A 73 -9.88 15.45 16.40
CA ASP A 73 -9.37 16.78 16.03
C ASP A 73 -9.81 17.25 14.64
N ILE A 74 -10.82 16.59 14.04
CA ILE A 74 -11.20 16.84 12.65
C ILE A 74 -11.61 18.29 12.39
N ASP A 75 -12.39 18.90 13.31
CA ASP A 75 -12.87 20.27 13.15
C ASP A 75 -11.71 21.26 13.12
N LYS A 76 -10.78 21.14 14.05
CA LYS A 76 -9.56 21.96 14.08
C LYS A 76 -8.71 21.78 12.84
N ARG A 77 -8.61 20.54 12.34
CA ARG A 77 -7.85 20.24 11.11
C ARG A 77 -8.50 20.87 9.89
N LEU A 78 -9.81 20.80 9.76
CA LEU A 78 -10.55 21.43 8.66
C LEU A 78 -10.43 22.95 8.69
N GLU A 79 -10.53 23.58 9.85
CA GLU A 79 -10.28 25.04 9.99
C GLU A 79 -8.87 25.43 9.54
N GLN A 80 -7.86 24.64 9.92
CA GLN A 80 -6.46 24.85 9.49
C GLN A 80 -6.32 24.74 7.97
N LEU A 81 -6.97 23.73 7.36
CA LEU A 81 -6.96 23.55 5.91
C LEU A 81 -7.63 24.73 5.18
N ILE A 82 -8.75 25.23 5.68
CA ILE A 82 -9.42 26.43 5.11
C ILE A 82 -8.50 27.67 5.22
N LYS A 83 -7.84 27.84 6.36
CA LYS A 83 -6.86 28.95 6.53
C LYS A 83 -5.70 28.80 5.55
N LEU A 84 -5.18 27.59 5.38
CA LEU A 84 -4.11 27.30 4.42
C LEU A 84 -4.57 27.57 2.98
N ALA A 85 -5.77 27.12 2.60
CA ALA A 85 -6.31 27.40 1.27
C ALA A 85 -6.41 28.89 0.97
N LYS A 86 -6.80 29.73 1.96
CA LYS A 86 -6.91 31.19 1.78
C LYS A 86 -5.59 31.86 1.41
N VAL A 87 -4.45 31.31 1.82
CA VAL A 87 -3.10 31.89 1.58
C VAL A 87 -2.31 31.14 0.51
N SER A 88 -2.77 29.98 0.07
CA SER A 88 -2.13 29.19 -0.97
C SER A 88 -2.24 29.84 -2.34
N GLN A 89 -1.38 29.49 -3.28
CA GLN A 89 -1.44 29.94 -4.67
C GLN A 89 -2.62 29.28 -5.37
N PRO A 90 -3.43 30.02 -6.18
CA PRO A 90 -4.45 29.42 -7.02
C PRO A 90 -3.81 28.50 -8.07
N ASN A 91 -4.42 27.33 -8.29
CA ASN A 91 -4.07 26.44 -9.38
C ASN A 91 -4.91 26.82 -10.63
N PRO A 92 -4.33 27.43 -11.67
CA PRO A 92 -5.08 27.86 -12.85
C PRO A 92 -5.71 26.70 -13.61
N PHE A 93 -5.16 25.50 -13.47
CA PHE A 93 -5.64 24.28 -14.13
C PHE A 93 -6.73 23.54 -13.32
N TYR A 94 -7.06 24.00 -12.11
CA TYR A 94 -8.12 23.39 -11.33
C TYR A 94 -9.48 23.70 -11.93
N GLY A 95 -10.15 22.64 -12.44
CA GLY A 95 -11.47 22.72 -13.08
C GLY A 95 -12.63 22.19 -12.21
N GLY A 96 -12.39 21.92 -10.91
CA GLY A 96 -13.38 21.29 -10.01
C GLY A 96 -13.12 19.79 -9.82
N ILE A 97 -13.94 19.17 -8.98
CA ILE A 97 -13.92 17.71 -8.74
C ILE A 97 -14.95 17.02 -9.64
N ALA A 98 -14.72 15.73 -9.91
CA ALA A 98 -15.62 14.93 -10.74
C ALA A 98 -17.03 14.88 -10.13
N SER A 99 -18.04 15.13 -10.94
CA SER A 99 -19.45 15.14 -10.57
C SER A 99 -20.27 14.17 -11.45
N GLY A 100 -21.47 13.81 -10.98
CA GLY A 100 -22.39 12.96 -11.72
C GLY A 100 -22.54 11.56 -11.12
N LYS A 101 -23.16 10.67 -11.89
CA LYS A 101 -23.40 9.28 -11.48
C LYS A 101 -22.31 8.38 -12.01
N PHE A 102 -21.60 7.73 -11.12
CA PHE A 102 -20.55 6.75 -11.46
C PHE A 102 -21.07 5.34 -11.27
N LYS A 103 -20.72 4.45 -12.21
CA LYS A 103 -20.91 3.02 -12.07
C LYS A 103 -19.54 2.38 -11.82
N TYR A 104 -19.42 1.62 -10.76
CA TYR A 104 -18.23 0.85 -10.46
C TYR A 104 -18.62 -0.53 -9.94
N SER A 105 -17.77 -1.52 -10.17
CA SER A 105 -17.91 -2.87 -9.59
C SER A 105 -17.01 -2.95 -8.37
N GLN A 106 -17.52 -3.57 -7.31
CA GLN A 106 -16.72 -3.82 -6.12
C GLN A 106 -15.63 -4.85 -6.41
N SER A 107 -14.44 -4.63 -5.85
CA SER A 107 -13.34 -5.58 -5.91
C SER A 107 -13.65 -6.82 -5.05
N GLN A 108 -13.13 -7.96 -5.48
CA GLN A 108 -13.20 -9.20 -4.71
C GLN A 108 -11.97 -9.30 -3.80
N ALA A 109 -12.03 -8.68 -2.63
CA ALA A 109 -10.99 -8.80 -1.63
C ALA A 109 -11.00 -10.16 -0.93
N ASP A 110 -9.84 -10.67 -0.56
CA ASP A 110 -9.65 -11.96 0.11
C ASP A 110 -9.22 -11.76 1.58
N PRO A 111 -10.15 -11.89 2.56
CA PRO A 111 -9.82 -11.71 3.98
C PRO A 111 -8.85 -12.77 4.52
N ARG A 112 -8.74 -13.94 3.86
CA ARG A 112 -7.82 -15.01 4.28
C ARG A 112 -6.35 -14.57 4.29
N ILE A 113 -6.01 -13.49 3.60
CA ILE A 113 -4.67 -12.88 3.65
C ILE A 113 -4.26 -12.49 5.09
N LEU A 114 -5.23 -12.17 5.95
CA LEU A 114 -4.98 -11.83 7.35
C LEU A 114 -4.95 -13.05 8.28
N GLU A 115 -5.45 -14.19 7.80
CA GLU A 115 -5.69 -15.41 8.57
C GLU A 115 -4.68 -16.52 8.22
N ILE A 116 -3.46 -16.14 7.83
CA ILE A 116 -2.42 -17.11 7.50
C ILE A 116 -1.96 -17.79 8.79
N ASP A 117 -2.37 -19.05 8.98
CA ASP A 117 -2.03 -19.83 10.18
C ASP A 117 -0.53 -20.12 10.29
N ARG A 118 0.13 -20.33 9.14
CA ARG A 118 1.52 -20.73 9.06
C ARG A 118 2.30 -19.90 8.05
N PRO A 119 2.60 -18.62 8.38
CA PRO A 119 3.39 -17.75 7.49
C PRO A 119 4.80 -18.33 7.21
N ALA A 120 5.31 -19.14 8.14
CA ALA A 120 6.60 -19.85 8.00
C ALA A 120 6.65 -20.75 6.76
N ASP A 121 5.55 -21.38 6.38
CA ASP A 121 5.53 -22.28 5.21
C ASP A 121 5.82 -21.53 3.91
N TYR A 122 5.25 -20.33 3.72
CA TYR A 122 5.51 -19.48 2.56
C TYR A 122 6.95 -18.95 2.53
N VAL A 123 7.48 -18.59 3.71
CA VAL A 123 8.87 -18.14 3.85
C VAL A 123 9.83 -19.28 3.52
N GLN A 124 9.59 -20.48 4.08
CA GLN A 124 10.41 -21.65 3.82
C GLN A 124 10.36 -22.08 2.35
N GLU A 125 9.17 -22.08 1.73
CA GLU A 125 9.01 -22.36 0.29
C GLU A 125 9.89 -21.42 -0.56
N ALA A 126 9.92 -20.13 -0.22
CA ALA A 126 10.73 -19.16 -0.95
C ALA A 126 12.24 -19.37 -0.72
N ILE A 127 12.66 -19.68 0.51
CA ILE A 127 14.08 -19.95 0.83
C ILE A 127 14.56 -21.22 0.11
N ASP A 128 13.78 -22.29 0.12
CA ASP A 128 14.14 -23.56 -0.54
C ASP A 128 14.22 -23.37 -2.06
N ALA A 129 13.31 -22.61 -2.64
CA ALA A 129 13.35 -22.27 -4.04
C ALA A 129 14.58 -21.40 -4.41
N ALA A 130 14.98 -20.49 -3.50
CA ALA A 130 16.19 -19.69 -3.69
C ALA A 130 17.47 -20.56 -3.66
N ARG A 131 17.56 -21.51 -2.74
CA ARG A 131 18.68 -22.50 -2.68
C ARG A 131 18.76 -23.32 -3.95
N GLY A 132 17.61 -23.86 -4.41
CA GLY A 132 17.53 -24.63 -5.64
C GLY A 132 18.01 -23.84 -6.86
N ALA A 133 17.56 -22.60 -7.02
CA ALA A 133 17.93 -21.74 -8.14
C ALA A 133 19.37 -21.20 -8.07
N ALA A 134 19.88 -20.97 -6.86
CA ALA A 134 21.28 -20.61 -6.62
C ALA A 134 22.23 -21.80 -6.83
N ARG A 135 21.73 -23.04 -6.84
CA ARG A 135 22.49 -24.29 -6.91
C ARG A 135 23.50 -24.43 -5.76
N GLY A 136 23.09 -24.02 -4.57
CA GLY A 136 23.92 -24.03 -3.37
C GLY A 136 23.26 -23.32 -2.20
N GLU A 137 23.97 -23.24 -1.09
CA GLU A 137 23.49 -22.53 0.09
C GLU A 137 23.34 -21.04 -0.20
N VAL A 138 22.29 -20.46 0.40
CA VAL A 138 22.05 -19.02 0.40
C VAL A 138 21.68 -18.57 1.81
N GLU A 139 22.10 -17.37 2.15
CA GLU A 139 21.56 -16.62 3.27
C GLU A 139 20.44 -15.72 2.73
N ALA A 140 19.26 -15.81 3.32
CA ALA A 140 18.11 -15.08 2.81
C ALA A 140 17.41 -14.27 3.90
N GLY A 141 16.89 -13.11 3.50
CA GLY A 141 16.07 -12.26 4.33
C GLY A 141 14.99 -11.56 3.51
N GLY A 142 13.93 -11.13 4.19
CA GLY A 142 12.82 -10.49 3.51
C GLY A 142 11.58 -10.29 4.34
N ILE A 143 10.45 -10.17 3.65
CA ILE A 143 9.14 -9.97 4.26
C ILE A 143 8.06 -10.77 3.53
N LEU A 144 7.11 -11.28 4.30
CA LEU A 144 5.77 -11.64 3.84
C LEU A 144 4.80 -10.61 4.40
N PHE A 145 4.16 -9.84 3.54
CA PHE A 145 3.28 -8.75 3.91
C PHE A 145 1.89 -8.94 3.34
N GLY A 146 0.88 -8.92 4.20
CA GLY A 146 -0.53 -9.01 3.83
C GLY A 146 -1.30 -7.78 4.28
N LYS A 147 -2.25 -7.33 3.46
CA LYS A 147 -3.18 -6.26 3.81
C LYS A 147 -4.59 -6.54 3.33
N TYR A 148 -5.53 -6.04 4.11
CA TYR A 148 -6.94 -5.99 3.78
C TYR A 148 -7.49 -4.62 4.17
N GLU A 149 -8.16 -3.93 3.25
CA GLU A 149 -8.57 -2.55 3.44
C GLU A 149 -10.02 -2.36 2.98
N ASP A 150 -10.83 -1.70 3.80
CA ASP A 150 -12.08 -1.06 3.43
C ASP A 150 -11.81 0.41 3.11
N VAL A 151 -12.20 0.84 1.91
CA VAL A 151 -11.95 2.19 1.40
C VAL A 151 -13.27 2.88 1.14
N TYR A 152 -13.49 4.01 1.79
CA TYR A 152 -14.65 4.86 1.65
C TYR A 152 -14.25 6.17 1.00
N LEU A 153 -14.99 6.59 0.00
CA LEU A 153 -14.79 7.86 -0.71
C LEU A 153 -16.08 8.65 -0.70
N VAL A 154 -15.98 9.92 -0.33
CA VAL A 154 -17.11 10.86 -0.37
C VAL A 154 -16.64 12.15 -1.01
N SER A 155 -17.48 12.71 -1.87
CA SER A 155 -17.25 13.97 -2.59
C SER A 155 -18.41 14.92 -2.40
N SER A 156 -18.13 16.21 -2.25
CA SER A 156 -19.16 17.27 -2.20
C SER A 156 -19.94 17.41 -3.51
N ALA A 157 -19.40 16.91 -4.64
CA ALA A 157 -20.08 16.90 -5.93
C ALA A 157 -21.03 15.70 -6.13
N GLY A 158 -21.27 14.90 -5.07
CA GLY A 158 -22.26 13.83 -5.02
C GLY A 158 -21.72 12.40 -5.02
N PRO A 159 -20.57 12.04 -5.65
CA PRO A 159 -20.08 10.69 -5.60
C PRO A 159 -19.80 10.18 -4.19
N VAL A 160 -20.33 8.96 -3.90
CA VAL A 160 -20.04 8.19 -2.70
C VAL A 160 -19.67 6.79 -3.15
N GLY A 161 -18.56 6.27 -2.64
CA GLY A 161 -18.05 4.96 -2.99
C GLY A 161 -17.56 4.19 -1.76
N HIS A 162 -17.71 2.86 -1.81
CA HIS A 162 -17.11 1.93 -0.87
C HIS A 162 -16.56 0.74 -1.64
N ASP A 163 -15.30 0.42 -1.42
CA ASP A 163 -14.65 -0.74 -1.99
C ASP A 163 -13.80 -1.47 -0.95
N LYS A 164 -13.53 -2.75 -1.22
CA LYS A 164 -12.64 -3.59 -0.41
C LYS A 164 -11.48 -4.02 -1.27
N ARG A 165 -10.28 -3.97 -0.72
CA ARG A 165 -9.11 -4.44 -1.43
C ARG A 165 -8.19 -5.24 -0.52
N SER A 166 -7.50 -6.19 -1.13
CA SER A 166 -6.51 -7.02 -0.46
C SER A 166 -5.27 -7.17 -1.33
N ALA A 167 -4.15 -7.36 -0.69
CA ALA A 167 -2.90 -7.72 -1.35
C ALA A 167 -2.03 -8.53 -0.40
N ILE A 168 -1.27 -9.46 -0.98
CA ILE A 168 -0.21 -10.18 -0.30
C ILE A 168 1.04 -10.13 -1.15
N GLU A 169 2.18 -9.93 -0.51
CA GLU A 169 3.49 -9.86 -1.14
C GLU A 169 4.49 -10.68 -0.35
N LEU A 170 5.27 -11.48 -1.06
CA LEU A 170 6.51 -12.03 -0.54
C LEU A 170 7.67 -11.41 -1.30
N SER A 171 8.56 -10.75 -0.56
CA SER A 171 9.79 -10.14 -1.05
C SER A 171 10.97 -10.80 -0.35
N ILE A 172 11.93 -11.32 -1.12
CA ILE A 172 13.09 -12.05 -0.61
C ILE A 172 14.37 -11.56 -1.31
N ARG A 173 15.41 -11.36 -0.53
CA ARG A 173 16.78 -11.21 -1.01
C ARG A 173 17.58 -12.43 -0.60
N ALA A 174 18.24 -13.06 -1.55
CA ALA A 174 19.13 -14.19 -1.33
C ALA A 174 20.57 -13.77 -1.62
N PHE A 175 21.49 -14.16 -0.73
CA PHE A 175 22.92 -13.95 -0.85
C PHE A 175 23.57 -15.33 -1.06
N ALA A 176 24.17 -15.56 -2.22
CA ALA A 176 24.97 -16.73 -2.49
C ALA A 176 26.42 -16.57 -2.00
N GLU A 177 26.87 -15.32 -1.90
CA GLU A 177 28.12 -14.84 -1.34
C GLU A 177 27.89 -13.40 -0.86
N ARG A 178 28.85 -12.83 -0.11
CA ARG A 178 28.74 -11.48 0.46
C ARG A 178 28.38 -10.41 -0.60
N GLU A 179 29.00 -10.45 -1.75
CA GLU A 179 28.81 -9.48 -2.85
C GLU A 179 27.85 -10.00 -3.92
N ALA A 180 27.43 -11.27 -3.84
CA ALA A 180 26.58 -11.92 -4.82
C ALA A 180 25.16 -12.10 -4.29
N SER A 181 24.27 -11.15 -4.57
CA SER A 181 22.89 -11.19 -4.11
C SER A 181 21.88 -11.03 -5.23
N GLY A 182 20.68 -11.58 -5.02
CA GLY A 182 19.54 -11.40 -5.89
C GLY A 182 18.29 -11.06 -5.11
N HIS A 183 17.37 -10.37 -5.75
CA HIS A 183 16.09 -9.99 -5.18
C HIS A 183 14.94 -10.53 -6.03
N GLY A 184 13.94 -11.10 -5.35
CA GLY A 184 12.72 -11.57 -5.97
C GLY A 184 11.49 -11.13 -5.19
N VAL A 185 10.42 -10.83 -5.91
CA VAL A 185 9.12 -10.44 -5.36
C VAL A 185 8.02 -11.19 -6.10
N ASN A 186 7.01 -11.61 -5.36
CA ASN A 186 5.75 -12.07 -5.90
C ASN A 186 4.60 -11.46 -5.13
N CYS A 187 3.65 -10.85 -5.84
CA CYS A 187 2.47 -10.19 -5.28
C CYS A 187 1.20 -10.83 -5.85
N ALA A 188 0.14 -10.84 -5.05
CA ALA A 188 -1.17 -11.30 -5.46
C ALA A 188 -2.29 -10.52 -4.75
N ALA A 189 -3.48 -10.46 -5.35
CA ALA A 189 -4.66 -9.91 -4.72
C ALA A 189 -5.36 -10.93 -3.80
N ARG A 190 -5.09 -12.22 -3.98
CA ARG A 190 -5.69 -13.32 -3.22
C ARG A 190 -4.63 -14.28 -2.72
N LEU A 191 -4.83 -14.83 -1.52
CA LEU A 191 -3.86 -15.73 -0.89
C LEU A 191 -3.48 -16.93 -1.78
N LYS A 192 -4.46 -17.57 -2.41
CA LYS A 192 -4.23 -18.74 -3.29
C LYS A 192 -3.41 -18.44 -4.55
N GLU A 193 -3.24 -17.18 -4.90
CA GLU A 193 -2.52 -16.74 -6.09
C GLU A 193 -1.06 -16.38 -5.79
N LEU A 194 -0.70 -16.25 -4.51
CA LEU A 194 0.70 -16.05 -4.10
C LEU A 194 1.55 -17.26 -4.52
N LYS A 195 2.66 -16.99 -5.16
CA LYS A 195 3.66 -17.97 -5.60
C LYS A 195 4.99 -17.67 -4.92
N ALA A 196 5.11 -18.08 -3.66
CA ALA A 196 6.30 -17.81 -2.84
C ALA A 196 7.59 -18.37 -3.48
N ALA A 197 7.52 -19.59 -4.02
CA ALA A 197 8.64 -20.21 -4.73
C ALA A 197 9.17 -19.33 -5.87
N ARG A 198 8.30 -18.66 -6.66
CA ARG A 198 8.74 -17.80 -7.76
C ARG A 198 9.60 -16.62 -7.31
N ALA A 199 9.28 -16.05 -6.14
CA ALA A 199 10.11 -14.98 -5.58
C ALA A 199 11.50 -15.53 -5.21
N GLY A 200 11.53 -16.70 -4.55
CA GLY A 200 12.77 -17.39 -4.20
C GLY A 200 13.61 -17.78 -5.42
N GLU A 201 13.02 -18.44 -6.42
CA GLU A 201 13.67 -18.82 -7.67
C GLU A 201 14.37 -17.63 -8.34
N LYS A 202 13.65 -16.51 -8.45
CA LYS A 202 14.20 -15.29 -9.04
C LYS A 202 15.39 -14.75 -8.23
N ALA A 203 15.23 -14.68 -6.90
CA ALA A 203 16.31 -14.21 -6.02
C ALA A 203 17.55 -15.09 -6.12
N GLY A 204 17.39 -16.41 -6.02
CA GLY A 204 18.50 -17.37 -6.09
C GLY A 204 19.19 -17.39 -7.45
N MET A 205 18.40 -17.33 -8.55
CA MET A 205 18.96 -17.24 -9.89
C MET A 205 19.84 -16.00 -10.08
N ILE A 206 19.36 -14.83 -9.65
CA ILE A 206 20.13 -13.58 -9.76
C ILE A 206 21.37 -13.65 -8.86
N ALA A 207 21.25 -14.14 -7.62
CA ALA A 207 22.37 -14.30 -6.71
C ALA A 207 23.46 -15.19 -7.31
N ARG A 208 23.08 -16.29 -7.97
CA ARG A 208 24.03 -17.17 -8.68
C ARG A 208 24.74 -16.45 -9.83
N LEU A 209 24.00 -15.68 -10.64
CA LEU A 209 24.58 -14.94 -11.77
C LEU A 209 25.50 -13.80 -11.32
N ALA A 210 25.33 -13.31 -10.10
CA ALA A 210 26.13 -12.25 -9.52
C ALA A 210 27.46 -12.73 -8.90
N LYS A 211 27.74 -14.04 -8.86
CA LYS A 211 28.99 -14.60 -8.28
C LYS A 211 30.26 -14.19 -9.03
N ASP A 212 30.16 -14.14 -10.37
CA ASP A 212 31.29 -13.80 -11.23
C ASP A 212 30.91 -12.59 -12.10
N PRO A 213 30.88 -11.36 -11.53
CA PRO A 213 30.50 -10.18 -12.30
C PRO A 213 31.59 -9.86 -13.32
N ALA A 214 31.17 -9.64 -14.57
CA ALA A 214 32.07 -9.10 -15.57
C ALA A 214 32.44 -7.64 -15.23
N ILE A 215 33.69 -7.26 -15.50
CA ILE A 215 34.11 -5.85 -15.43
C ILE A 215 33.40 -5.12 -16.57
N GLY A 216 32.56 -4.13 -16.24
CA GLY A 216 31.90 -3.30 -17.25
C GLY A 216 32.92 -2.39 -17.95
N GLU A 217 32.79 -2.25 -19.26
CA GLU A 217 33.50 -1.22 -20.02
C GLU A 217 32.67 0.07 -20.05
N GLU A 218 33.32 1.24 -20.10
CA GLU A 218 32.57 2.50 -20.26
C GLU A 218 31.92 2.51 -21.66
N GLY A 219 30.61 2.73 -21.71
CA GLY A 219 29.85 2.74 -22.96
C GLY A 219 28.36 3.01 -22.76
N THR A 220 27.65 3.10 -23.87
CA THR A 220 26.18 3.14 -23.87
C THR A 220 25.69 1.72 -24.15
N TYR A 221 24.80 1.23 -23.27
CA TYR A 221 24.20 -0.09 -23.38
C TYR A 221 22.71 0.08 -23.67
N ASP A 222 22.17 -0.69 -24.62
CA ASP A 222 20.79 -0.74 -25.05
C ASP A 222 19.97 -1.70 -24.15
#